data_e3b3d0b3febc02adf22d91a5d9d2a811
#
_entry.id   e3b3d0b3febc02adf22d91a5d9d2a811
#
_cell.length_a   1.000
_cell.length_b   1.000
_cell.length_c   1.000
_cell.angle_alpha   90.00
_cell.angle_beta   90.00
_cell.angle_gamma   90.00
#
_symmetry.space_group_name_H-M   'P 1'
#
loop_
_entity.id
_entity.type
_entity.pdbx_description
1 polymer ?
#
loop_
_entity_poly.entity_id
_entity_poly.type
_entity_poly.pdbx_seq_one_letter_code
_entity_poly.pdbx_strand_id
1 'polypeptide(L)'
;GNGYINIRCALEEGYLDTYRGAFITGTFNKAMPDEVTELPNLPDVTAMEFIVNGERFAMDQGTLQSYLRTLDLHTGEATRTVQWKSPAGAALELTFRRFVSLDNEHIAAFSVEVTPTNQDIELVVNSGISTRNSNTGSQHCVEGEMRMLPGGILRLMTHTNESNVPISVHCLHKFSAEPSESLPVIERRRFVGRYTFRLAKGQTLRIEKLTCY
;
A
#
# COMPACT_ATOMS: atom_id res chain seq x y z
N GLY A 1 -1.92 7.30 -13.43
CA GLY A 1 -1.88 6.06 -14.24
C GLY A 1 -1.03 6.21 -15.48
N ASN A 2 -0.75 5.12 -16.15
CA ASN A 2 0.11 5.06 -17.34
C ASN A 2 -0.62 4.53 -18.61
N GLY A 3 -1.95 4.45 -18.55
CA GLY A 3 -2.77 3.87 -19.63
C GLY A 3 -3.08 2.39 -19.44
N TYR A 4 -2.23 1.64 -18.74
CA TYR A 4 -2.46 0.25 -18.34
C TYR A 4 -2.94 0.15 -16.89
N ILE A 5 -2.15 0.64 -15.93
CA ILE A 5 -2.51 0.69 -14.51
C ILE A 5 -3.01 2.10 -14.15
N ASN A 6 -4.11 2.17 -13.44
CA ASN A 6 -4.59 3.37 -12.76
C ASN A 6 -4.75 3.10 -11.26
N ILE A 7 -4.00 3.81 -10.42
CA ILE A 7 -4.09 3.72 -8.97
C ILE A 7 -4.63 5.03 -8.41
N ARG A 8 -5.74 4.98 -7.69
CA ARG A 8 -6.26 6.15 -6.97
C ARG A 8 -5.23 6.63 -5.96
N CYS A 9 -5.08 7.95 -5.89
CA CYS A 9 -4.13 8.56 -4.97
C CYS A 9 -4.69 8.64 -3.53
N ALA A 10 -5.21 7.51 -3.00
CA ALA A 10 -5.60 7.37 -1.60
C ALA A 10 -4.37 7.36 -0.68
N LEU A 11 -4.55 7.66 0.60
CA LEU A 11 -3.48 7.62 1.59
C LEU A 11 -3.07 6.16 1.88
N GLU A 12 -1.81 5.95 2.23
CA GLU A 12 -1.26 4.62 2.50
C GLU A 12 -1.89 4.01 3.75
N GLU A 13 -2.05 4.79 4.81
CA GLU A 13 -2.83 4.43 5.99
C GLU A 13 -4.34 4.47 5.69
N GLY A 14 -5.11 3.55 6.25
CA GLY A 14 -6.56 3.49 6.01
C GLY A 14 -7.34 4.40 6.94
N TYR A 15 -8.40 5.02 6.41
CA TYR A 15 -9.41 5.77 7.16
C TYR A 15 -10.80 5.23 6.85
N LEU A 16 -11.77 5.51 7.72
CA LEU A 16 -13.18 5.32 7.38
C LEU A 16 -13.51 6.21 6.18
N ASP A 17 -14.37 5.74 5.29
CA ASP A 17 -14.84 6.48 4.09
C ASP A 17 -13.76 6.83 3.04
N THR A 18 -12.58 6.23 3.11
CA THR A 18 -11.58 6.34 2.04
C THR A 18 -11.63 5.14 1.10
N TYR A 19 -11.82 5.42 -0.19
CA TYR A 19 -11.84 4.39 -1.22
C TYR A 19 -10.47 4.29 -1.88
N ARG A 20 -9.85 3.13 -1.78
CA ARG A 20 -8.69 2.75 -2.58
C ARG A 20 -9.15 2.15 -3.88
N GLY A 21 -8.37 2.32 -4.93
CA GLY A 21 -8.69 1.74 -6.22
C GLY A 21 -7.44 1.47 -7.02
N ALA A 22 -7.39 0.25 -7.57
CA ALA A 22 -6.44 -0.16 -8.58
C ALA A 22 -7.23 -0.73 -9.75
N PHE A 23 -7.00 -0.19 -10.93
CA PHE A 23 -7.73 -0.55 -12.15
C PHE A 23 -6.74 -0.87 -13.25
N ILE A 24 -7.02 -1.91 -14.04
CA ILE A 24 -6.20 -2.30 -15.19
C ILE A 24 -7.08 -2.28 -16.43
N THR A 25 -6.56 -1.68 -17.48
CA THR A 25 -7.25 -1.60 -18.77
C THR A 25 -7.57 -3.00 -19.31
N GLY A 26 -8.81 -3.19 -19.75
CA GLY A 26 -9.27 -4.45 -20.36
C GLY A 26 -9.84 -5.47 -19.37
N THR A 27 -9.83 -5.22 -18.07
CA THR A 27 -10.35 -6.17 -17.06
C THR A 27 -11.84 -5.98 -16.77
N PHE A 28 -12.66 -5.71 -17.79
CA PHE A 28 -14.11 -5.51 -17.60
C PHE A 28 -14.79 -6.73 -17.01
N ASN A 29 -15.71 -6.51 -16.07
CA ASN A 29 -16.40 -7.56 -15.35
C ASN A 29 -17.77 -7.11 -14.84
N LYS A 30 -18.65 -8.07 -14.59
CA LYS A 30 -19.90 -7.91 -13.82
C LYS A 30 -19.69 -8.58 -12.47
N ALA A 31 -20.12 -7.96 -11.38
CA ALA A 31 -20.07 -8.62 -10.08
C ALA A 31 -21.14 -9.71 -9.97
N MET A 32 -22.31 -9.47 -10.57
CA MET A 32 -23.42 -10.41 -10.69
C MET A 32 -23.96 -10.42 -12.12
N PRO A 33 -24.60 -11.52 -12.59
CA PRO A 33 -25.08 -11.65 -13.97
C PRO A 33 -25.99 -10.52 -14.44
N ASP A 34 -26.81 -9.99 -13.55
CA ASP A 34 -27.81 -8.95 -13.85
C ASP A 34 -27.28 -7.52 -13.69
N GLU A 35 -26.02 -7.35 -13.26
CA GLU A 35 -25.37 -6.05 -13.11
C GLU A 35 -24.77 -5.55 -14.43
N VAL A 36 -24.47 -4.27 -14.48
CA VAL A 36 -23.77 -3.66 -15.62
C VAL A 36 -22.30 -4.07 -15.63
N THR A 37 -21.74 -4.14 -16.82
CA THR A 37 -20.28 -4.35 -16.97
C THR A 37 -19.55 -3.09 -16.54
N GLU A 38 -18.58 -3.22 -15.67
CA GLU A 38 -17.76 -2.12 -15.18
C GLU A 38 -16.28 -2.49 -15.10
N LEU A 39 -15.43 -1.50 -14.91
CA LEU A 39 -14.01 -1.72 -14.63
C LEU A 39 -13.85 -2.10 -13.17
N PRO A 40 -13.42 -3.33 -12.84
CA PRO A 40 -13.37 -3.82 -11.47
C PRO A 40 -12.25 -3.15 -10.68
N ASN A 41 -12.51 -2.92 -9.40
CA ASN A 41 -11.49 -2.54 -8.45
C ASN A 41 -10.66 -3.77 -8.08
N LEU A 42 -9.45 -3.84 -8.59
CA LEU A 42 -8.54 -4.97 -8.48
C LEU A 42 -7.77 -4.97 -7.15
N PRO A 43 -6.95 -5.98 -6.86
CA PRO A 43 -6.19 -6.05 -5.62
C PRO A 43 -5.40 -4.77 -5.33
N ASP A 44 -5.57 -4.21 -4.13
CA ASP A 44 -4.88 -3.02 -3.68
C ASP A 44 -3.46 -3.34 -3.21
N VAL A 45 -2.49 -2.60 -3.72
CA VAL A 45 -1.09 -2.63 -3.31
C VAL A 45 -0.65 -1.35 -2.59
N THR A 46 -1.55 -0.39 -2.42
CA THR A 46 -1.19 0.93 -1.87
C THR A 46 -1.15 0.95 -0.35
N ALA A 47 -1.95 0.07 0.30
CA ALA A 47 -2.07 0.05 1.75
C ALA A 47 -0.73 -0.26 2.43
N MET A 48 -0.38 0.61 3.38
CA MET A 48 0.72 0.43 4.33
C MET A 48 0.27 0.94 5.70
N GLU A 49 0.45 0.14 6.72
CA GLU A 49 0.13 0.47 8.10
C GLU A 49 1.42 0.63 8.90
N PHE A 50 1.52 1.69 9.65
CA PHE A 50 2.67 2.01 10.51
C PHE A 50 2.20 2.03 11.96
N ILE A 51 2.86 1.27 12.82
CA ILE A 51 2.58 1.20 14.26
C ILE A 51 3.84 1.64 14.98
N VAL A 52 3.75 2.71 15.74
CA VAL A 52 4.85 3.40 16.43
C VAL A 52 4.67 3.22 17.92
N ASN A 53 5.57 2.48 18.57
CA ASN A 53 5.47 2.16 20.00
C ASN A 53 4.09 1.60 20.41
N GLY A 54 3.50 0.76 19.52
CA GLY A 54 2.18 0.18 19.72
C GLY A 54 1.00 1.06 19.28
N GLU A 55 1.21 2.31 18.90
CA GLU A 55 0.18 3.24 18.42
C GLU A 55 0.17 3.31 16.88
N ARG A 56 -1.00 3.18 16.29
CA ARG A 56 -1.14 3.29 14.84
C ARG A 56 -0.94 4.73 14.39
N PHE A 57 -0.08 4.93 13.38
CA PHE A 57 -0.01 6.20 12.67
C PHE A 57 -1.30 6.45 11.90
N ALA A 58 -1.96 7.56 12.22
CA ALA A 58 -3.09 8.09 11.47
C ALA A 58 -3.20 9.60 11.75
N MET A 59 -3.51 10.38 10.72
CA MET A 59 -3.57 11.85 10.86
C MET A 59 -4.79 12.34 11.66
N ASP A 60 -5.79 11.48 11.85
CA ASP A 60 -6.96 11.70 12.71
C ASP A 60 -6.71 11.31 14.19
N GLN A 61 -5.53 10.79 14.50
CA GLN A 61 -5.08 10.46 15.85
C GLN A 61 -3.79 11.22 16.18
N GLY A 62 -3.61 11.60 17.44
CA GLY A 62 -2.46 12.40 17.85
C GLY A 62 -2.53 13.85 17.34
N THR A 63 -1.37 14.40 16.97
CA THR A 63 -1.26 15.79 16.52
C THR A 63 -0.59 15.87 15.17
N LEU A 64 -1.30 16.35 14.17
CA LEU A 64 -0.76 16.70 12.86
C LEU A 64 -0.10 18.08 12.96
N GLN A 65 1.23 18.15 12.81
CA GLN A 65 2.01 19.39 12.91
C GLN A 65 2.19 20.07 11.55
N SER A 66 2.43 19.28 10.50
CA SER A 66 2.48 19.76 9.13
C SER A 66 2.05 18.69 8.14
N TYR A 67 1.51 19.13 7.01
CA TYR A 67 1.08 18.28 5.92
C TYR A 67 1.24 19.01 4.60
N LEU A 68 1.90 18.36 3.65
CA LEU A 68 1.98 18.82 2.27
C LEU A 68 1.82 17.62 1.33
N ARG A 69 1.06 17.80 0.27
CA ARG A 69 0.90 16.81 -0.80
C ARG A 69 1.03 17.49 -2.15
N THR A 70 1.87 16.92 -2.99
CA THR A 70 2.16 17.43 -4.33
C THR A 70 2.08 16.33 -5.36
N LEU A 71 1.79 16.71 -6.59
CA LEU A 71 1.93 15.87 -7.77
C LEU A 71 2.82 16.63 -8.77
N ASP A 72 3.98 16.08 -9.05
CA ASP A 72 4.82 16.57 -10.11
C ASP A 72 4.33 15.99 -11.45
N LEU A 73 3.79 16.84 -12.31
CA LEU A 73 3.24 16.44 -13.61
C LEU A 73 4.34 16.10 -14.62
N HIS A 74 5.58 16.52 -14.40
CA HIS A 74 6.69 16.20 -15.29
C HIS A 74 7.21 14.78 -15.06
N THR A 75 7.34 14.37 -13.81
CA THR A 75 7.81 13.03 -13.42
C THR A 75 6.67 12.04 -13.17
N GLY A 76 5.44 12.52 -12.97
CA GLY A 76 4.30 11.70 -12.55
C GLY A 76 4.38 11.23 -11.10
N GLU A 77 5.31 11.77 -10.29
CA GLU A 77 5.50 11.40 -8.89
C GLU A 77 4.52 12.16 -7.99
N ALA A 78 3.78 11.42 -7.18
CA ALA A 78 3.01 11.97 -6.08
C ALA A 78 3.81 11.86 -4.79
N THR A 79 4.05 13.02 -4.14
CA THR A 79 4.78 13.12 -2.88
C THR A 79 3.86 13.63 -1.78
N ARG A 80 3.99 13.08 -0.57
CA ARG A 80 3.31 13.51 0.64
C ARG A 80 4.32 13.58 1.79
N THR A 81 4.39 14.72 2.47
CA THR A 81 5.19 14.90 3.68
C THR A 81 4.29 15.17 4.87
N VAL A 82 4.60 14.56 6.00
CA VAL A 82 3.81 14.65 7.23
C VAL A 82 4.75 14.80 8.41
N GLN A 83 4.49 15.78 9.27
CA GLN A 83 5.03 15.84 10.62
C GLN A 83 3.90 15.52 11.60
N TRP A 84 4.07 14.44 12.33
CA TRP A 84 3.04 13.92 13.21
C TRP A 84 3.61 13.57 14.58
N LYS A 85 2.79 13.79 15.60
CA LYS A 85 3.10 13.38 16.97
C LYS A 85 2.03 12.44 17.47
N SER A 86 2.42 11.25 17.92
CA SER A 86 1.51 10.25 18.45
C SER A 86 0.84 10.70 19.76
N PRO A 87 -0.29 10.11 20.15
CA PRO A 87 -0.92 10.38 21.45
C PRO A 87 0.04 10.20 22.63
N ALA A 88 0.92 9.19 22.61
CA ALA A 88 1.94 8.95 23.65
C ALA A 88 3.18 9.85 23.49
N GLY A 89 3.24 10.72 22.48
CA GLY A 89 4.25 11.76 22.37
C GLY A 89 5.42 11.47 21.44
N ALA A 90 5.50 10.32 20.79
CA ALA A 90 6.52 10.06 19.76
C ALA A 90 6.28 10.96 18.54
N ALA A 91 7.30 11.72 18.13
CA ALA A 91 7.20 12.62 16.98
C ALA A 91 7.98 12.06 15.78
N LEU A 92 7.35 12.12 14.60
CA LEU A 92 7.85 11.55 13.35
C LEU A 92 7.77 12.54 12.21
N GLU A 93 8.74 12.45 11.33
CA GLU A 93 8.65 12.94 9.95
C GLU A 93 8.47 11.74 9.02
N LEU A 94 7.46 11.81 8.14
CA LEU A 94 7.19 10.79 7.13
C LEU A 94 7.15 11.45 5.76
N THR A 95 7.83 10.83 4.80
CA THR A 95 7.77 11.23 3.39
C THR A 95 7.35 10.02 2.56
N PHE A 96 6.21 10.13 1.90
CA PHE A 96 5.66 9.13 1.00
C PHE A 96 5.84 9.58 -0.44
N ARG A 97 6.32 8.69 -1.31
CA ARG A 97 6.42 8.92 -2.75
C ARG A 97 5.84 7.74 -3.49
N ARG A 98 5.19 7.99 -4.60
CA ARG A 98 4.71 6.93 -5.51
C ARG A 98 4.60 7.41 -6.94
N PHE A 99 4.77 6.48 -7.85
CA PHE A 99 4.47 6.65 -9.26
C PHE A 99 4.06 5.32 -9.89
N VAL A 100 3.47 5.40 -11.08
CA VAL A 100 3.23 4.27 -11.96
C VAL A 100 4.17 4.43 -13.15
N SER A 101 4.96 3.40 -13.46
CA SER A 101 5.99 3.46 -14.49
C SER A 101 5.39 3.65 -15.88
N LEU A 102 6.00 4.51 -16.70
CA LEU A 102 5.69 4.65 -18.13
C LEU A 102 6.59 3.76 -18.99
N ASP A 103 7.75 3.37 -18.48
CA ASP A 103 8.71 2.49 -19.18
C ASP A 103 8.27 1.02 -19.11
N ASN A 104 7.81 0.58 -17.95
CA ASN A 104 7.21 -0.74 -17.76
C ASN A 104 5.80 -0.58 -17.20
N GLU A 105 4.80 -0.74 -18.05
CA GLU A 105 3.39 -0.47 -17.73
C GLU A 105 2.82 -1.33 -16.61
N HIS A 106 3.48 -2.46 -16.27
CA HIS A 106 3.05 -3.37 -15.21
C HIS A 106 3.54 -2.96 -13.81
N ILE A 107 4.38 -1.94 -13.69
CA ILE A 107 5.06 -1.60 -12.42
C ILE A 107 4.48 -0.33 -11.80
N ALA A 108 4.16 -0.44 -10.51
CA ALA A 108 3.99 0.71 -9.64
C ALA A 108 5.01 0.65 -8.49
N ALA A 109 5.59 1.81 -8.17
CA ALA A 109 6.60 1.94 -7.13
C ALA A 109 6.16 2.91 -6.04
N PHE A 110 6.51 2.55 -4.81
CA PHE A 110 6.25 3.33 -3.60
C PHE A 110 7.53 3.44 -2.78
N SER A 111 7.74 4.57 -2.16
CA SER A 111 8.81 4.78 -1.18
C SER A 111 8.27 5.50 0.03
N VAL A 112 8.68 5.07 1.21
CA VAL A 112 8.36 5.77 2.46
C VAL A 112 9.63 5.96 3.26
N GLU A 113 9.89 7.20 3.68
CA GLU A 113 10.93 7.53 4.64
C GLU A 113 10.27 7.85 5.98
N VAL A 114 10.77 7.25 7.06
CA VAL A 114 10.29 7.45 8.43
C VAL A 114 11.45 7.86 9.31
N THR A 115 11.35 9.02 9.96
CA THR A 115 12.37 9.55 10.86
C THR A 115 11.76 9.94 12.20
N PRO A 116 12.10 9.28 13.31
CA PRO A 116 11.74 9.73 14.65
C PRO A 116 12.53 10.99 15.01
N THR A 117 11.85 12.05 15.49
CA THR A 117 12.49 13.35 15.69
C THR A 117 12.80 13.66 17.15
N ASN A 118 12.13 13.02 18.11
CA ASN A 118 12.28 13.38 19.53
C ASN A 118 12.80 12.24 20.42
N GLN A 119 12.59 10.99 20.06
CA GLN A 119 12.98 9.81 20.85
C GLN A 119 13.21 8.59 19.96
N ASP A 120 13.83 7.54 20.50
CA ASP A 120 13.90 6.21 19.86
C ASP A 120 12.52 5.58 19.80
N ILE A 121 12.26 4.80 18.74
CA ILE A 121 10.97 4.13 18.56
C ILE A 121 11.13 2.68 18.14
N GLU A 122 10.12 1.87 18.46
CA GLU A 122 9.83 0.64 17.75
C GLU A 122 8.80 0.96 16.66
N LEU A 123 9.12 0.58 15.43
CA LEU A 123 8.26 0.76 14.27
C LEU A 123 7.87 -0.59 13.70
N VAL A 124 6.57 -0.89 13.65
CA VAL A 124 6.04 -2.04 12.92
C VAL A 124 5.37 -1.57 11.64
N VAL A 125 5.75 -2.18 10.52
CA VAL A 125 5.18 -1.89 9.20
C VAL A 125 4.46 -3.12 8.67
N ASN A 126 3.16 -2.99 8.39
CA ASN A 126 2.38 -4.00 7.69
C ASN A 126 2.12 -3.53 6.25
N SER A 127 2.65 -4.23 5.27
CA SER A 127 2.53 -3.84 3.86
C SER A 127 2.48 -5.05 2.93
N GLY A 128 1.65 -5.00 1.90
CA GLY A 128 1.47 -6.11 0.97
C GLY A 128 0.35 -5.88 -0.03
N ILE A 129 -0.53 -6.89 -0.18
CA ILE A 129 -1.59 -6.97 -1.17
C ILE A 129 -2.93 -7.23 -0.47
N SER A 130 -3.99 -6.56 -0.90
CA SER A 130 -5.34 -6.76 -0.36
C SER A 130 -6.39 -6.84 -1.47
N THR A 131 -7.28 -7.83 -1.40
CA THR A 131 -8.46 -7.95 -2.26
C THR A 131 -9.76 -7.60 -1.51
N ARG A 132 -9.66 -6.78 -0.46
CA ARG A 132 -10.83 -6.33 0.33
C ARG A 132 -11.57 -5.17 -0.31
N ASN A 133 -10.97 -4.51 -1.29
CA ASN A 133 -11.60 -3.43 -2.04
C ASN A 133 -12.72 -3.96 -2.95
N SER A 134 -13.70 -3.12 -3.20
CA SER A 134 -14.89 -3.45 -3.99
C SER A 134 -15.30 -2.26 -4.85
N ASN A 135 -16.19 -2.48 -5.81
CA ASN A 135 -16.94 -1.43 -6.51
C ASN A 135 -18.26 -1.23 -5.77
N THR A 136 -18.43 -0.11 -5.08
CA THR A 136 -19.68 0.26 -4.38
C THR A 136 -20.30 -0.91 -3.54
N GLY A 137 -19.41 -1.72 -2.93
CA GLY A 137 -19.80 -2.90 -2.14
C GLY A 137 -19.72 -4.24 -2.86
N SER A 138 -19.71 -4.25 -4.20
CA SER A 138 -19.63 -5.49 -5.00
C SER A 138 -18.19 -5.95 -5.18
N GLN A 139 -17.96 -7.25 -4.92
CA GLN A 139 -16.65 -7.90 -5.08
C GLN A 139 -16.54 -8.48 -6.49
N HIS A 140 -15.53 -8.06 -7.23
CA HIS A 140 -15.28 -8.52 -8.60
C HIS A 140 -14.24 -9.63 -8.71
N CYS A 141 -13.45 -9.84 -7.67
CA CYS A 141 -12.44 -10.91 -7.65
C CYS A 141 -12.82 -12.01 -6.67
N VAL A 142 -12.57 -13.25 -7.06
CA VAL A 142 -12.68 -14.39 -6.15
C VAL A 142 -11.58 -14.33 -5.09
N GLU A 143 -11.72 -15.12 -4.03
CA GLU A 143 -10.64 -15.29 -3.05
C GLU A 143 -9.49 -16.04 -3.70
N GLY A 144 -8.31 -15.42 -3.72
CA GLY A 144 -7.17 -15.89 -4.50
C GLY A 144 -6.17 -16.72 -3.71
N GLU A 145 -5.21 -17.30 -4.42
CA GLU A 145 -4.05 -17.98 -3.85
C GLU A 145 -3.01 -16.94 -3.39
N MET A 146 -2.54 -17.07 -2.16
CA MET A 146 -1.51 -16.23 -1.57
C MET A 146 -0.26 -17.06 -1.30
N ARG A 147 0.89 -16.64 -1.81
CA ARG A 147 2.15 -17.37 -1.66
C ARG A 147 3.34 -16.42 -1.54
N MET A 148 4.26 -16.72 -0.64
CA MET A 148 5.57 -16.07 -0.62
C MET A 148 6.54 -16.84 -1.51
N LEU A 149 7.16 -16.13 -2.45
CA LEU A 149 8.17 -16.66 -3.35
C LEU A 149 9.59 -16.39 -2.81
N PRO A 150 10.61 -17.08 -3.34
CA PRO A 150 12.01 -16.78 -3.01
C PRO A 150 12.33 -15.28 -3.15
N GLY A 151 13.19 -14.76 -2.26
CA GLY A 151 13.52 -13.35 -2.21
C GLY A 151 12.48 -12.47 -1.50
N GLY A 152 11.49 -13.07 -0.79
CA GLY A 152 10.51 -12.33 -0.01
C GLY A 152 9.39 -11.69 -0.85
N ILE A 153 9.21 -12.13 -2.11
CA ILE A 153 8.15 -11.62 -2.98
C ILE A 153 6.81 -12.19 -2.52
N LEU A 154 5.89 -11.32 -2.15
CA LEU A 154 4.49 -11.68 -1.90
C LEU A 154 3.76 -11.76 -3.24
N ARG A 155 3.12 -12.90 -3.52
CA ARG A 155 2.32 -13.12 -4.71
C ARG A 155 0.87 -13.42 -4.32
N LEU A 156 -0.06 -12.76 -5.00
CA LEU A 156 -1.48 -13.09 -4.97
C LEU A 156 -1.94 -13.38 -6.39
N MET A 157 -2.58 -14.54 -6.59
CA MET A 157 -3.22 -14.92 -7.85
C MET A 157 -4.71 -15.03 -7.62
N THR A 158 -5.50 -14.35 -8.43
CA THR A 158 -6.95 -14.36 -8.40
C THR A 158 -7.51 -14.26 -9.82
N HIS A 159 -8.81 -14.22 -9.97
CA HIS A 159 -9.49 -13.92 -11.24
C HIS A 159 -10.79 -13.17 -10.96
N THR A 160 -11.30 -12.50 -11.97
CA THR A 160 -12.63 -11.88 -11.92
C THR A 160 -13.70 -12.95 -11.87
N ASN A 161 -14.76 -12.72 -11.09
CA ASN A 161 -15.76 -13.75 -10.78
C ASN A 161 -16.64 -14.17 -11.97
N GLU A 162 -16.89 -13.29 -12.95
CA GLU A 162 -17.75 -13.56 -14.10
C GLU A 162 -16.94 -13.66 -15.39
N SER A 163 -16.14 -12.64 -15.72
CA SER A 163 -15.34 -12.62 -16.96
C SER A 163 -14.11 -13.51 -16.93
N ASN A 164 -13.77 -14.06 -15.75
CA ASN A 164 -12.71 -15.06 -15.56
C ASN A 164 -11.30 -14.58 -15.98
N VAL A 165 -11.07 -13.26 -15.97
CA VAL A 165 -9.77 -12.66 -16.29
C VAL A 165 -8.77 -12.99 -15.18
N PRO A 166 -7.67 -13.71 -15.47
CA PRO A 166 -6.66 -14.03 -14.45
C PRO A 166 -5.87 -12.79 -14.08
N ILE A 167 -5.60 -12.62 -12.80
CA ILE A 167 -4.87 -11.49 -12.23
C ILE A 167 -3.78 -12.04 -11.31
N SER A 168 -2.53 -11.64 -11.57
CA SER A 168 -1.39 -11.97 -10.74
C SER A 168 -0.75 -10.70 -10.22
N VAL A 169 -0.69 -10.55 -8.90
CA VAL A 169 -0.11 -9.37 -8.26
C VAL A 169 1.10 -9.78 -7.43
N HIS A 170 2.21 -9.08 -7.64
CA HIS A 170 3.46 -9.29 -6.90
C HIS A 170 3.83 -8.03 -6.14
N CYS A 171 4.41 -8.23 -4.97
CA CYS A 171 4.88 -7.14 -4.12
C CYS A 171 6.23 -7.52 -3.49
N LEU A 172 7.25 -6.69 -3.70
CA LEU A 172 8.58 -6.81 -3.12
C LEU A 172 8.87 -5.60 -2.26
N HIS A 173 9.42 -5.83 -1.07
CA HIS A 173 9.89 -4.78 -0.18
C HIS A 173 11.43 -4.79 -0.11
N LYS A 174 12.03 -3.59 -0.07
CA LYS A 174 13.43 -3.36 0.25
C LYS A 174 13.52 -2.32 1.36
N PHE A 175 14.50 -2.45 2.23
CA PHE A 175 14.68 -1.58 3.38
C PHE A 175 16.12 -1.08 3.44
N SER A 176 16.32 0.15 3.93
CA SER A 176 17.65 0.71 4.16
C SER A 176 18.33 0.15 5.41
N ALA A 177 17.59 -0.60 6.25
CA ALA A 177 18.11 -1.32 7.40
C ALA A 177 17.40 -2.67 7.51
N GLU A 178 18.06 -3.67 8.07
CA GLU A 178 17.45 -4.98 8.28
C GLU A 178 16.38 -4.90 9.38
N PRO A 179 15.17 -5.49 9.15
CA PRO A 179 14.17 -5.60 10.19
C PRO A 179 14.64 -6.56 11.30
N SER A 180 14.35 -6.23 12.55
CA SER A 180 14.60 -7.13 13.67
C SER A 180 13.69 -8.37 13.65
N GLU A 181 12.53 -8.25 12.99
CA GLU A 181 11.59 -9.33 12.77
C GLU A 181 10.90 -9.14 11.41
N SER A 182 10.73 -10.24 10.66
CA SER A 182 10.02 -10.25 9.37
C SER A 182 9.13 -11.49 9.30
N LEU A 183 7.82 -11.28 9.24
CA LEU A 183 6.81 -12.36 9.23
C LEU A 183 5.80 -12.15 8.09
N PRO A 184 5.48 -13.19 7.32
CA PRO A 184 4.33 -13.17 6.44
C PRO A 184 3.03 -13.31 7.26
N VAL A 185 2.05 -12.46 6.98
CA VAL A 185 0.73 -12.50 7.63
C VAL A 185 -0.32 -12.70 6.55
N ILE A 186 -1.04 -13.82 6.64
CA ILE A 186 -2.16 -14.15 5.75
C ILE A 186 -3.46 -14.00 6.53
N GLU A 187 -4.30 -13.13 6.05
CA GLU A 187 -5.68 -12.94 6.52
C GLU A 187 -6.63 -13.19 5.35
N ARG A 188 -7.91 -13.31 5.65
CA ARG A 188 -8.91 -13.39 4.58
C ARG A 188 -8.79 -12.18 3.65
N ARG A 189 -8.53 -12.40 2.37
CA ARG A 189 -8.39 -11.37 1.32
C ARG A 189 -7.26 -10.35 1.56
N ARG A 190 -6.24 -10.71 2.37
CA ARG A 190 -5.09 -9.83 2.62
C ARG A 190 -3.83 -10.66 2.86
N PHE A 191 -2.76 -10.30 2.17
CA PHE A 191 -1.44 -10.89 2.33
C PHE A 191 -0.40 -9.79 2.49
N VAL A 192 0.21 -9.71 3.67
CA VAL A 192 1.20 -8.67 4.00
C VAL A 192 2.44 -9.26 4.62
N GLY A 193 3.58 -8.58 4.43
CA GLY A 193 4.73 -8.70 5.29
C GLY A 193 4.55 -7.79 6.51
N ARG A 194 4.85 -8.31 7.70
CA ARG A 194 4.98 -7.56 8.93
C ARG A 194 6.46 -7.44 9.27
N TYR A 195 6.95 -6.22 9.37
CA TYR A 195 8.36 -5.92 9.57
C TYR A 195 8.52 -5.04 10.80
N THR A 196 9.41 -5.43 11.72
CA THR A 196 9.68 -4.67 12.95
C THR A 196 11.06 -4.05 12.89
N PHE A 197 11.16 -2.76 13.22
CA PHE A 197 12.41 -2.00 13.26
C PHE A 197 12.55 -1.29 14.58
N ARG A 198 13.81 -1.09 15.02
CA ARG A 198 14.15 -0.18 16.10
C ARG A 198 14.94 0.97 15.51
N LEU A 199 14.41 2.16 15.63
CA LEU A 199 15.01 3.37 15.06
C LEU A 199 15.43 4.31 16.19
N ALA A 200 16.70 4.70 16.18
CA ALA A 200 17.18 5.75 17.06
C ALA A 200 16.63 7.12 16.63
N LYS A 201 16.50 8.04 17.54
CA LYS A 201 16.16 9.43 17.25
C LYS A 201 17.04 9.98 16.13
N GLY A 202 16.43 10.54 15.10
CA GLY A 202 17.08 11.11 13.91
C GLY A 202 17.53 10.08 12.86
N GLN A 203 17.38 8.79 13.12
CA GLN A 203 17.67 7.73 12.14
C GLN A 203 16.52 7.61 11.12
N THR A 204 16.80 7.73 9.85
CA THR A 204 15.82 7.56 8.77
C THR A 204 15.81 6.11 8.28
N LEU A 205 14.63 5.48 8.32
CA LEU A 205 14.36 4.23 7.62
C LEU A 205 13.72 4.57 6.27
N ARG A 206 14.30 4.04 5.18
CA ARG A 206 13.66 4.04 3.86
C ARG A 206 13.09 2.66 3.57
N ILE A 207 11.84 2.65 3.15
CA ILE A 207 11.08 1.48 2.71
C ILE A 207 10.75 1.68 1.25
N GLU A 208 11.18 0.77 0.39
CA GLU A 208 10.82 0.73 -1.02
C GLU A 208 9.89 -0.46 -1.25
N LYS A 209 8.80 -0.22 -1.96
CA LYS A 209 7.82 -1.24 -2.34
C LYS A 209 7.65 -1.21 -3.85
N LEU A 210 8.03 -2.30 -4.50
CA LEU A 210 7.82 -2.51 -5.92
C LEU A 210 6.65 -3.47 -6.10
N THR A 211 5.72 -3.13 -6.97
CA THR A 211 4.54 -3.95 -7.25
C THR A 211 4.37 -4.14 -8.75
N CYS A 212 3.87 -5.31 -9.13
CA CYS A 212 3.62 -5.68 -10.52
C CYS A 212 2.24 -6.32 -10.62
N TYR A 213 1.48 -5.94 -11.66
CA TYR A 213 0.22 -6.56 -12.05
C TYR A 213 0.37 -7.32 -13.36
#